data_b525ad60babca289baece058b2ff6cdc
#
_entry.id   b525ad60babca289baece058b2ff6cdc
#
_cell.length_a   1.000
_cell.length_b   1.000
_cell.length_c   1.000
_cell.angle_alpha   90.00
_cell.angle_beta   90.00
_cell.angle_gamma   90.00
#
_symmetry.space_group_name_H-M   'P 1'
#
loop_
_entity.id
_entity.type
_entity.pdbx_description
1 polymer ?
#
loop_
_entity_poly.entity_id
_entity_poly.type
_entity_poly.pdbx_seq_one_letter_code
_entity_poly.pdbx_strand_id
1 'polypeptide(L)'
;MTLGCKEKSDTMNPVTTPLRASTPMPETVQTISDMLARHNYVAGIGLSTSLFLALKMEKAIFLEGEPGVGKTEVAKVLSRAFDTPLIRLQCYEGLDINQAVYEWNYPRQLLEIQARQAAQSADSGHVTDDIFSERFLLKRPLLQAIDHSHDQAPVLLIDELDRADEEFESFLLELLSDFQITIPEVGTLRAEHRPMVVITSNRTREIHDALKRRCVYCWIDYPSREKELEIVKLKTPGISQQLAQQVVDFIQALRGEELYKLPGVAETLDWAQALMHLHTEQLDVTVVKATLGIILKYQDDVDRMQHIEVERLLQSDNHH
;
A
#
# COMPACT_ATOMS: atom_id res chain seq x y z
N MET A 1 -66.23 23.89 15.91
CA MET A 1 -65.70 22.91 14.99
C MET A 1 -64.23 23.23 14.75
N THR A 2 -63.37 22.60 15.51
CA THR A 2 -61.93 22.84 15.53
C THR A 2 -61.25 21.63 14.93
N LEU A 3 -60.63 21.79 13.77
CA LEU A 3 -59.83 20.76 13.10
C LEU A 3 -58.35 20.94 13.53
N GLY A 4 -57.87 20.02 14.33
CA GLY A 4 -56.49 19.96 14.74
C GLY A 4 -55.58 19.35 13.62
N CYS A 5 -54.59 20.08 13.21
CA CYS A 5 -53.44 19.58 12.42
C CYS A 5 -52.50 18.86 13.37
N LYS A 6 -52.29 17.56 13.18
CA LYS A 6 -51.20 16.79 13.78
C LYS A 6 -50.01 16.84 12.85
N GLU A 7 -48.98 17.55 13.26
CA GLU A 7 -47.63 17.43 12.73
C GLU A 7 -47.05 16.05 13.12
N LYS A 8 -46.77 15.23 12.12
CA LYS A 8 -45.91 14.06 12.30
C LYS A 8 -44.46 14.50 12.08
N SER A 9 -43.70 14.60 13.15
CA SER A 9 -42.24 14.64 13.10
C SER A 9 -41.73 13.22 12.88
N ASP A 10 -41.43 12.88 11.65
CA ASP A 10 -40.61 11.69 11.34
C ASP A 10 -39.12 12.06 11.54
N THR A 11 -38.63 11.80 12.74
CA THR A 11 -37.20 11.74 13.01
C THR A 11 -36.68 10.43 12.42
N MET A 12 -36.15 10.50 11.19
CA MET A 12 -35.36 9.41 10.62
C MET A 12 -34.07 9.26 11.41
N ASN A 13 -34.02 8.26 12.27
CA ASN A 13 -32.75 7.73 12.78
C ASN A 13 -31.95 7.18 11.60
N PRO A 14 -30.66 7.55 11.43
CA PRO A 14 -29.83 6.89 10.47
C PRO A 14 -29.63 5.44 10.91
N VAL A 15 -30.19 4.51 10.15
CA VAL A 15 -29.90 3.08 10.27
C VAL A 15 -28.44 2.88 9.87
N THR A 16 -27.57 2.79 10.84
CA THR A 16 -26.21 2.31 10.65
C THR A 16 -26.29 0.83 10.27
N THR A 17 -26.20 0.54 8.99
CA THR A 17 -26.07 -0.83 8.50
C THR A 17 -24.68 -1.33 8.89
N PRO A 18 -24.56 -2.41 9.69
CA PRO A 18 -23.25 -2.92 10.06
C PRO A 18 -22.56 -3.49 8.83
N LEU A 19 -21.24 -3.20 8.71
CA LEU A 19 -20.29 -3.78 7.77
C LEU A 19 -20.55 -5.28 7.58
N ARG A 20 -20.99 -5.70 6.41
CA ARG A 20 -20.89 -7.09 5.96
C ARG A 20 -19.48 -7.31 5.41
N ALA A 21 -18.49 -7.36 6.29
CA ALA A 21 -17.23 -7.98 5.94
C ALA A 21 -17.46 -9.49 5.85
N SER A 22 -17.12 -10.12 4.74
CA SER A 22 -17.10 -11.58 4.60
C SER A 22 -16.13 -12.23 5.60
N THR A 23 -15.17 -11.46 6.09
CA THR A 23 -14.20 -11.85 7.12
C THR A 23 -14.42 -11.01 8.38
N PRO A 24 -14.66 -11.64 9.57
CA PRO A 24 -14.82 -10.90 10.82
C PRO A 24 -13.54 -10.15 11.19
N MET A 25 -13.71 -8.96 11.77
CA MET A 25 -12.56 -8.17 12.26
C MET A 25 -11.77 -8.96 13.31
N PRO A 26 -10.44 -8.98 13.21
CA PRO A 26 -9.57 -9.72 14.12
C PRO A 26 -9.76 -9.26 15.57
N GLU A 27 -9.86 -10.23 16.49
CA GLU A 27 -10.05 -9.95 17.92
C GLU A 27 -8.75 -9.88 18.71
N THR A 28 -7.69 -10.48 18.18
CA THR A 28 -6.36 -10.56 18.83
C THR A 28 -5.23 -10.32 17.86
N VAL A 29 -4.06 -9.97 18.37
CA VAL A 29 -2.82 -9.85 17.58
C VAL A 29 -2.47 -11.17 16.90
N GLN A 30 -2.71 -12.31 17.59
CA GLN A 30 -2.47 -13.63 17.01
C GLN A 30 -3.35 -13.91 15.80
N THR A 31 -4.61 -13.52 15.84
CA THR A 31 -5.52 -13.65 14.68
C THR A 31 -5.01 -12.86 13.47
N ILE A 32 -4.43 -11.68 13.67
CA ILE A 32 -3.76 -10.91 12.58
C ILE A 32 -2.57 -11.70 12.05
N SER A 33 -1.70 -12.20 12.91
CA SER A 33 -0.52 -12.96 12.49
C SER A 33 -0.91 -14.19 11.66
N ASP A 34 -1.90 -14.95 12.13
CA ASP A 34 -2.40 -16.15 11.43
C ASP A 34 -3.05 -15.78 10.09
N MET A 35 -3.78 -14.68 10.05
CA MET A 35 -4.40 -14.16 8.82
C MET A 35 -3.33 -13.80 7.78
N LEU A 36 -2.28 -13.08 8.17
CA LEU A 36 -1.18 -12.72 7.28
C LEU A 36 -0.44 -13.96 6.78
N ALA A 37 -0.18 -14.93 7.67
CA ALA A 37 0.47 -16.19 7.33
C ALA A 37 -0.32 -17.01 6.31
N ARG A 38 -1.66 -17.09 6.42
CA ARG A 38 -2.54 -17.76 5.43
C ARG A 38 -2.43 -17.17 4.04
N HIS A 39 -2.05 -15.89 3.93
CA HIS A 39 -1.83 -15.20 2.66
C HIS A 39 -0.34 -15.08 2.29
N ASN A 40 0.48 -15.99 2.82
CA ASN A 40 1.91 -16.08 2.52
C ASN A 40 2.69 -14.80 2.86
N TYR A 41 2.38 -14.17 4.01
CA TYR A 41 3.13 -13.05 4.54
C TYR A 41 3.62 -13.35 5.96
N VAL A 42 4.94 -13.41 6.13
CA VAL A 42 5.58 -13.66 7.42
C VAL A 42 5.70 -12.34 8.19
N ALA A 43 4.78 -12.10 9.12
CA ALA A 43 4.78 -10.89 9.94
C ALA A 43 5.55 -11.10 11.26
N GLY A 44 6.34 -10.10 11.64
CA GLY A 44 6.84 -10.02 13.02
C GLY A 44 5.76 -9.53 13.99
N ILE A 45 5.95 -9.79 15.29
CA ILE A 45 5.00 -9.41 16.34
C ILE A 45 4.71 -7.90 16.34
N GLY A 46 5.72 -7.05 16.08
CA GLY A 46 5.56 -5.59 16.03
C GLY A 46 4.59 -5.15 14.93
N LEU A 47 4.73 -5.69 13.71
CA LEU A 47 3.83 -5.39 12.61
C LEU A 47 2.41 -5.91 12.88
N SER A 48 2.28 -7.15 13.38
CA SER A 48 0.97 -7.73 13.72
C SER A 48 0.24 -6.92 14.78
N THR A 49 0.97 -6.44 15.80
CA THR A 49 0.43 -5.57 16.85
C THR A 49 0.01 -4.21 16.29
N SER A 50 0.86 -3.59 15.46
CA SER A 50 0.56 -2.29 14.85
C SER A 50 -0.67 -2.36 13.93
N LEU A 51 -0.79 -3.41 13.13
CA LEU A 51 -1.96 -3.65 12.28
C LEU A 51 -3.23 -3.87 13.12
N PHE A 52 -3.14 -4.69 14.17
CA PHE A 52 -4.26 -4.91 15.08
C PHE A 52 -4.76 -3.59 15.69
N LEU A 53 -3.84 -2.76 16.19
CA LEU A 53 -4.17 -1.47 16.77
C LEU A 53 -4.72 -0.49 15.73
N ALA A 54 -4.14 -0.44 14.52
CA ALA A 54 -4.62 0.41 13.45
C ALA A 54 -6.07 0.08 13.08
N LEU A 55 -6.40 -1.21 12.92
CA LEU A 55 -7.75 -1.67 12.65
C LEU A 55 -8.73 -1.38 13.79
N LYS A 56 -8.34 -1.64 15.04
CA LYS A 56 -9.20 -1.39 16.22
C LYS A 56 -9.45 0.09 16.50
N MET A 57 -8.48 0.95 16.19
CA MET A 57 -8.57 2.40 16.39
C MET A 57 -9.10 3.13 15.15
N GLU A 58 -9.40 2.41 14.07
CA GLU A 58 -9.80 2.98 12.77
C GLU A 58 -8.83 4.07 12.29
N LYS A 59 -7.52 3.83 12.48
CA LYS A 59 -6.44 4.73 12.08
C LYS A 59 -5.67 4.16 10.90
N ALA A 60 -5.10 5.05 10.08
CA ALA A 60 -4.11 4.65 9.09
C ALA A 60 -2.91 3.98 9.75
N ILE A 61 -2.31 2.99 9.09
CA ILE A 61 -0.99 2.48 9.46
C ILE A 61 0.07 3.12 8.56
N PHE A 62 1.14 3.64 9.18
CA PHE A 62 2.28 4.22 8.50
C PHE A 62 3.47 3.27 8.60
N LEU A 63 3.82 2.66 7.47
CA LEU A 63 4.91 1.69 7.33
C LEU A 63 6.15 2.39 6.78
N GLU A 64 7.16 2.53 7.58
CA GLU A 64 8.44 3.11 7.19
C GLU A 64 9.55 2.05 7.27
N GLY A 65 10.57 2.14 6.45
CA GLY A 65 11.68 1.18 6.45
C GLY A 65 12.42 1.16 5.12
N GLU A 66 13.46 0.33 5.04
CA GLU A 66 14.29 0.21 3.85
C GLU A 66 13.52 -0.26 2.60
N PRO A 67 13.97 0.09 1.38
CA PRO A 67 13.39 -0.44 0.16
C PRO A 67 13.46 -1.98 0.12
N GLY A 68 12.44 -2.62 -0.47
CA GLY A 68 12.45 -4.07 -0.68
C GLY A 68 12.10 -4.94 0.54
N VAL A 69 11.77 -4.35 1.71
CA VAL A 69 11.41 -5.13 2.92
C VAL A 69 9.95 -5.61 2.96
N GLY A 70 9.15 -5.30 1.94
CA GLY A 70 7.78 -5.82 1.80
C GLY A 70 6.67 -4.92 2.36
N LYS A 71 6.88 -3.60 2.53
CA LYS A 71 5.88 -2.63 3.02
C LYS A 71 4.59 -2.64 2.18
N THR A 72 4.72 -2.48 0.86
CA THR A 72 3.61 -2.47 -0.10
C THR A 72 2.82 -3.79 -0.10
N GLU A 73 3.49 -4.93 0.18
CA GLU A 73 2.84 -6.24 0.19
C GLU A 73 1.83 -6.36 1.35
N VAL A 74 2.01 -5.63 2.45
CA VAL A 74 1.05 -5.59 3.58
C VAL A 74 -0.34 -5.21 3.11
N ALA A 75 -0.47 -4.14 2.30
CA ALA A 75 -1.77 -3.70 1.79
C ALA A 75 -2.41 -4.73 0.86
N LYS A 76 -1.62 -5.40 0.00
CA LYS A 76 -2.10 -6.46 -0.88
C LYS A 76 -2.61 -7.67 -0.09
N VAL A 77 -1.91 -8.01 0.99
CA VAL A 77 -2.31 -9.11 1.87
C VAL A 77 -3.58 -8.77 2.63
N LEU A 78 -3.73 -7.55 3.15
CA LEU A 78 -4.95 -7.09 3.81
C LEU A 78 -6.15 -7.14 2.85
N SER A 79 -6.00 -6.65 1.61
CA SER A 79 -7.05 -6.72 0.59
C SER A 79 -7.51 -8.17 0.34
N ARG A 80 -6.56 -9.09 0.18
CA ARG A 80 -6.90 -10.53 0.00
C ARG A 80 -7.52 -11.16 1.24
N ALA A 81 -7.04 -10.79 2.43
CA ALA A 81 -7.50 -11.36 3.69
C ALA A 81 -8.92 -10.91 4.07
N PHE A 82 -9.28 -9.69 3.71
CA PHE A 82 -10.62 -9.13 3.95
C PHE A 82 -11.55 -9.26 2.73
N ASP A 83 -11.06 -9.85 1.63
CA ASP A 83 -11.78 -9.99 0.36
C ASP A 83 -12.40 -8.66 -0.11
N THR A 84 -11.59 -7.60 -0.10
CA THR A 84 -12.00 -6.23 -0.42
C THR A 84 -11.06 -5.60 -1.46
N PRO A 85 -11.55 -4.64 -2.27
CA PRO A 85 -10.72 -3.99 -3.28
C PRO A 85 -9.47 -3.31 -2.70
N LEU A 86 -8.35 -3.44 -3.42
CA LEU A 86 -7.13 -2.66 -3.19
C LEU A 86 -7.13 -1.46 -4.12
N ILE A 87 -7.21 -0.27 -3.54
CA ILE A 87 -7.05 0.99 -4.27
C ILE A 87 -5.67 1.53 -3.98
N ARG A 88 -4.86 1.73 -5.03
CA ARG A 88 -3.47 2.18 -4.89
C ARG A 88 -3.28 3.57 -5.45
N LEU A 89 -2.72 4.45 -4.64
CA LEU A 89 -2.15 5.72 -5.05
C LEU A 89 -0.62 5.63 -4.93
N GLN A 90 0.08 5.64 -6.06
CA GLN A 90 1.53 5.74 -6.10
C GLN A 90 1.92 7.22 -6.05
N CYS A 91 2.66 7.62 -5.01
CA CYS A 91 3.18 8.98 -4.92
C CYS A 91 4.42 9.18 -5.80
N TYR A 92 4.56 10.35 -6.36
CA TYR A 92 5.71 10.79 -7.16
C TYR A 92 5.86 12.31 -7.04
N GLU A 93 7.02 12.83 -7.40
CA GLU A 93 7.31 14.25 -7.35
C GLU A 93 6.39 15.04 -8.28
N GLY A 94 5.72 16.06 -7.73
CA GLY A 94 4.73 16.87 -8.46
C GLY A 94 3.34 16.22 -8.58
N LEU A 95 3.01 15.22 -7.73
CA LEU A 95 1.67 14.68 -7.65
C LEU A 95 0.67 15.77 -7.22
N ASP A 96 -0.22 16.15 -8.14
CA ASP A 96 -1.30 17.11 -7.90
C ASP A 96 -2.49 16.46 -7.20
N ILE A 97 -3.17 17.22 -6.34
CA ILE A 97 -4.42 16.82 -5.67
C ILE A 97 -5.46 16.36 -6.68
N ASN A 98 -5.59 17.05 -7.81
CA ASN A 98 -6.54 16.66 -8.89
C ASN A 98 -6.22 15.29 -9.48
N GLN A 99 -4.95 14.89 -9.55
CA GLN A 99 -4.55 13.57 -10.03
C GLN A 99 -4.80 12.47 -9.00
N ALA A 100 -4.84 12.84 -7.73
CA ALA A 100 -5.07 11.91 -6.62
C ALA A 100 -6.56 11.76 -6.25
N VAL A 101 -7.36 12.81 -6.43
CA VAL A 101 -8.73 12.91 -5.94
C VAL A 101 -9.75 12.75 -7.06
N TYR A 102 -9.81 13.68 -8.00
CA TYR A 102 -10.76 13.65 -9.10
C TYR A 102 -10.28 14.51 -10.28
N GLU A 103 -10.88 14.24 -11.43
CA GLU A 103 -10.72 15.04 -12.64
C GLU A 103 -12.07 15.16 -13.34
N TRP A 104 -12.36 16.33 -13.93
CA TRP A 104 -13.54 16.49 -14.75
C TRP A 104 -13.34 15.87 -16.13
N ASN A 105 -14.30 15.08 -16.58
CA ASN A 105 -14.31 14.53 -17.96
C ASN A 105 -14.74 15.60 -18.97
N TYR A 106 -13.86 16.57 -19.20
CA TYR A 106 -14.12 17.68 -20.14
C TYR A 106 -14.58 17.24 -21.53
N PRO A 107 -14.00 16.20 -22.15
CA PRO A 107 -14.47 15.73 -23.44
C PRO A 107 -15.95 15.31 -23.41
N ARG A 108 -16.36 14.60 -22.37
CA ARG A 108 -17.75 14.16 -22.20
C ARG A 108 -18.69 15.32 -21.88
N GLN A 109 -18.26 16.29 -21.09
CA GLN A 109 -19.01 17.52 -20.84
C GLN A 109 -19.25 18.31 -22.14
N LEU A 110 -18.20 18.47 -22.97
CA LEU A 110 -18.31 19.17 -24.26
C LEU A 110 -19.29 18.48 -25.22
N LEU A 111 -19.23 17.15 -25.32
CA LEU A 111 -20.17 16.38 -26.15
C LEU A 111 -21.61 16.53 -25.64
N GLU A 112 -21.84 16.55 -24.34
CA GLU A 112 -23.18 16.77 -23.78
C GLU A 112 -23.71 18.17 -24.11
N ILE A 113 -22.86 19.22 -23.96
CA ILE A 113 -23.22 20.59 -24.32
C ILE A 113 -23.61 20.68 -25.81
N GLN A 114 -22.81 20.10 -26.70
CA GLN A 114 -23.08 20.08 -28.15
C GLN A 114 -24.38 19.32 -28.47
N ALA A 115 -24.62 18.18 -27.83
CA ALA A 115 -25.84 17.42 -28.05
C ALA A 115 -27.09 18.20 -27.61
N ARG A 116 -27.02 18.90 -26.49
CA ARG A 116 -28.13 19.76 -26.01
C ARG A 116 -28.38 20.97 -26.91
N GLN A 117 -27.32 21.59 -27.40
CA GLN A 117 -27.43 22.69 -28.38
C GLN A 117 -28.09 22.21 -29.69
N ALA A 118 -27.71 21.04 -30.19
CA ALA A 118 -28.30 20.44 -31.37
C ALA A 118 -29.79 20.05 -31.21
N ALA A 119 -30.17 19.65 -29.98
CA ALA A 119 -31.55 19.29 -29.65
C ALA A 119 -32.51 20.49 -29.49
N GLN A 120 -32.02 21.73 -29.64
CA GLN A 120 -32.82 22.98 -29.47
C GLN A 120 -33.62 23.04 -28.15
N SER A 121 -33.16 22.37 -27.10
CA SER A 121 -33.85 22.40 -25.80
C SER A 121 -33.74 23.79 -25.17
N ALA A 122 -34.89 24.46 -25.00
CA ALA A 122 -35.01 25.86 -24.52
C ALA A 122 -34.67 26.03 -23.03
N ASP A 123 -34.20 24.95 -22.35
CA ASP A 123 -33.92 24.96 -20.92
C ASP A 123 -32.44 25.27 -20.65
N SER A 124 -32.04 26.51 -20.97
CA SER A 124 -30.65 26.99 -20.80
C SER A 124 -30.28 27.31 -19.33
N GLY A 125 -31.21 27.22 -18.38
CA GLY A 125 -31.00 27.63 -16.99
C GLY A 125 -30.29 26.59 -16.09
N HIS A 126 -30.34 25.30 -16.45
CA HIS A 126 -29.79 24.22 -15.63
C HIS A 126 -28.61 23.47 -16.26
N VAL A 127 -28.09 23.96 -17.41
CA VAL A 127 -27.02 23.23 -18.13
C VAL A 127 -25.70 23.22 -17.32
N THR A 128 -25.40 24.29 -16.59
CA THR A 128 -24.18 24.39 -15.80
C THR A 128 -24.18 23.42 -14.61
N ASP A 129 -25.26 23.30 -13.88
CA ASP A 129 -25.35 22.41 -12.71
C ASP A 129 -25.30 20.94 -13.13
N ASP A 130 -25.83 20.62 -14.30
CA ASP A 130 -25.85 19.26 -14.84
C ASP A 130 -24.48 18.78 -15.33
N ILE A 131 -23.67 19.67 -15.92
CA ILE A 131 -22.34 19.29 -16.47
C ILE A 131 -21.28 19.14 -15.38
N PHE A 132 -21.48 19.71 -14.21
CA PHE A 132 -20.64 19.54 -13.01
C PHE A 132 -21.24 18.55 -12.02
N SER A 133 -21.99 17.56 -12.50
CA SER A 133 -22.53 16.48 -11.67
C SER A 133 -21.54 15.28 -11.60
N GLU A 134 -21.76 14.40 -10.61
CA GLU A 134 -20.92 13.21 -10.41
C GLU A 134 -20.75 12.34 -11.66
N ARG A 135 -21.70 12.34 -12.59
CA ARG A 135 -21.63 11.55 -13.85
C ARG A 135 -20.48 11.97 -14.78
N PHE A 136 -19.93 13.18 -14.60
CA PHE A 136 -18.77 13.68 -15.35
C PHE A 136 -17.49 13.68 -14.52
N LEU A 137 -17.56 13.19 -13.29
CA LEU A 137 -16.43 13.11 -12.39
C LEU A 137 -15.64 11.83 -12.66
N LEU A 138 -14.36 11.96 -12.97
CA LEU A 138 -13.41 10.85 -13.03
C LEU A 138 -12.85 10.68 -11.63
N LYS A 139 -13.35 9.68 -10.91
CA LYS A 139 -12.89 9.37 -9.54
C LYS A 139 -11.47 8.83 -9.60
N ARG A 140 -10.53 9.53 -8.95
CA ARG A 140 -9.14 9.13 -8.76
C ARG A 140 -8.99 8.32 -7.45
N PRO A 141 -7.83 7.71 -7.15
CA PRO A 141 -7.71 6.73 -6.06
C PRO A 141 -8.26 7.19 -4.70
N LEU A 142 -8.03 8.45 -4.29
CA LEU A 142 -8.52 8.91 -2.99
C LEU A 142 -10.04 9.02 -2.97
N LEU A 143 -10.64 9.54 -4.03
CA LEU A 143 -12.10 9.62 -4.13
C LEU A 143 -12.71 8.22 -4.29
N GLN A 144 -12.07 7.32 -5.06
CA GLN A 144 -12.53 5.94 -5.17
C GLN A 144 -12.57 5.25 -3.79
N ALA A 145 -11.60 5.54 -2.92
CA ALA A 145 -11.51 4.89 -1.61
C ALA A 145 -12.63 5.31 -0.64
N ILE A 146 -13.22 6.51 -0.81
CA ILE A 146 -14.33 7.00 0.02
C ILE A 146 -15.68 6.92 -0.68
N ASP A 147 -15.72 6.39 -1.90
CA ASP A 147 -16.95 6.31 -2.70
C ASP A 147 -17.98 5.35 -2.08
N HIS A 148 -19.24 5.75 -2.12
CA HIS A 148 -20.37 4.95 -1.60
C HIS A 148 -20.69 3.69 -2.44
N SER A 149 -20.02 3.49 -3.57
CA SER A 149 -20.26 2.31 -4.43
C SER A 149 -19.69 0.99 -3.89
N HIS A 150 -18.93 1.05 -2.78
CA HIS A 150 -18.35 -0.14 -2.18
C HIS A 150 -19.29 -0.74 -1.12
N ASP A 151 -19.63 -2.01 -1.28
CA ASP A 151 -20.38 -2.77 -0.28
C ASP A 151 -19.57 -3.01 1.01
N GLN A 152 -18.25 -2.83 0.94
CA GLN A 152 -17.27 -3.05 2.02
C GLN A 152 -16.18 -1.98 1.99
N ALA A 153 -15.57 -1.72 3.15
CA ALA A 153 -14.42 -0.82 3.27
C ALA A 153 -13.23 -1.30 2.41
N PRO A 154 -12.77 -0.54 1.42
CA PRO A 154 -11.61 -0.93 0.62
C PRO A 154 -10.30 -0.77 1.41
N VAL A 155 -9.23 -1.40 0.93
CA VAL A 155 -7.86 -1.06 1.35
C VAL A 155 -7.34 0.06 0.46
N LEU A 156 -7.00 1.20 1.05
CA LEU A 156 -6.31 2.30 0.37
C LEU A 156 -4.82 2.21 0.68
N LEU A 157 -4.01 2.00 -0.35
CA LEU A 157 -2.56 2.06 -0.28
C LEU A 157 -2.07 3.39 -0.84
N ILE A 158 -1.45 4.21 0.02
CA ILE A 158 -0.70 5.40 -0.36
C ILE A 158 0.78 5.02 -0.34
N ASP A 159 1.33 4.76 -1.53
CA ASP A 159 2.63 4.13 -1.69
C ASP A 159 3.73 5.17 -1.97
N GLU A 160 4.87 5.07 -1.27
CA GLU A 160 6.02 5.98 -1.36
C GLU A 160 5.66 7.46 -1.09
N LEU A 161 4.96 7.73 0.03
CA LEU A 161 4.52 9.08 0.39
C LEU A 161 5.68 10.09 0.49
N ASP A 162 6.87 9.63 0.83
CA ASP A 162 8.09 10.42 0.87
C ASP A 162 8.53 11.01 -0.49
N ARG A 163 7.83 10.68 -1.58
CA ARG A 163 8.01 11.28 -2.92
C ARG A 163 7.02 12.41 -3.22
N ALA A 164 5.95 12.53 -2.46
CA ALA A 164 5.01 13.64 -2.61
C ALA A 164 5.55 14.92 -1.93
N ASP A 165 4.92 16.05 -2.19
CA ASP A 165 5.25 17.32 -1.55
C ASP A 165 4.47 17.57 -0.24
N GLU A 166 4.79 18.67 0.46
CA GLU A 166 4.14 19.03 1.73
C GLU A 166 2.68 19.47 1.54
N GLU A 167 2.32 20.00 0.37
CA GLU A 167 0.94 20.41 0.07
C GLU A 167 0.03 19.17 0.02
N PHE A 168 0.51 18.11 -0.60
CA PHE A 168 -0.19 16.84 -0.64
C PHE A 168 -0.31 16.20 0.75
N GLU A 169 0.73 16.26 1.58
CA GLU A 169 0.64 15.80 2.98
C GLU A 169 -0.41 16.57 3.77
N SER A 170 -0.49 17.88 3.58
CA SER A 170 -1.49 18.74 4.24
C SER A 170 -2.91 18.35 3.84
N PHE A 171 -3.15 18.03 2.57
CA PHE A 171 -4.43 17.50 2.08
C PHE A 171 -4.76 16.14 2.73
N LEU A 172 -3.78 15.24 2.85
CA LEU A 172 -3.98 13.95 3.51
C LEU A 172 -4.34 14.10 5.00
N LEU A 173 -3.90 15.16 5.67
CA LEU A 173 -4.30 15.43 7.06
C LEU A 173 -5.81 15.58 7.21
N GLU A 174 -6.47 16.27 6.27
CA GLU A 174 -7.92 16.43 6.26
C GLU A 174 -8.61 15.10 5.97
N LEU A 175 -8.18 14.44 4.89
CA LEU A 175 -8.73 13.16 4.48
C LEU A 175 -8.68 12.11 5.60
N LEU A 176 -7.52 11.95 6.27
CA LEU A 176 -7.32 10.93 7.31
C LEU A 176 -8.03 11.27 8.63
N SER A 177 -8.42 12.53 8.84
CA SER A 177 -9.16 12.94 10.05
C SER A 177 -10.63 12.56 9.95
N ASP A 178 -11.27 12.91 8.85
CA ASP A 178 -12.73 12.86 8.70
C ASP A 178 -13.21 11.90 7.64
N PHE A 179 -12.31 11.33 6.84
CA PHE A 179 -12.61 10.47 5.67
C PHE A 179 -13.63 11.12 4.73
N GLN A 180 -13.40 12.39 4.44
CA GLN A 180 -14.21 13.21 3.56
C GLN A 180 -13.37 13.98 2.56
N ILE A 181 -13.97 14.32 1.44
CA ILE A 181 -13.40 15.18 0.40
C ILE A 181 -14.46 16.19 -0.02
N THR A 182 -14.09 17.46 -0.06
CA THR A 182 -14.95 18.53 -0.55
C THR A 182 -14.60 18.87 -1.99
N ILE A 183 -15.58 18.71 -2.89
CA ILE A 183 -15.50 19.09 -4.29
C ILE A 183 -16.39 20.33 -4.45
N PRO A 184 -15.87 21.50 -4.87
CA PRO A 184 -16.63 22.76 -4.87
C PRO A 184 -18.00 22.70 -5.53
N GLU A 185 -18.12 21.98 -6.65
CA GLU A 185 -19.35 21.92 -7.43
C GLU A 185 -20.30 20.78 -7.01
N VAL A 186 -19.81 19.78 -6.31
CA VAL A 186 -20.57 18.59 -5.89
C VAL A 186 -20.93 18.64 -4.41
N GLY A 187 -20.08 19.29 -3.61
CA GLY A 187 -20.20 19.33 -2.15
C GLY A 187 -19.25 18.36 -1.46
N THR A 188 -19.52 18.08 -0.18
CA THR A 188 -18.67 17.19 0.63
C THR A 188 -19.12 15.75 0.52
N LEU A 189 -18.23 14.92 0.01
CA LEU A 189 -18.39 13.46 -0.05
C LEU A 189 -17.68 12.85 1.17
N ARG A 190 -18.37 11.97 1.87
CA ARG A 190 -17.86 11.31 3.08
C ARG A 190 -17.96 9.80 2.93
N ALA A 191 -16.92 9.09 3.36
CA ALA A 191 -16.92 7.63 3.32
C ALA A 191 -18.06 7.04 4.17
N GLU A 192 -18.89 6.21 3.57
CA GLU A 192 -19.87 5.39 4.29
C GLU A 192 -19.15 4.26 5.05
N HIS A 193 -18.18 3.64 4.39
CA HIS A 193 -17.29 2.64 4.95
C HIS A 193 -15.86 3.19 4.95
N ARG A 194 -15.32 3.46 6.12
CA ARG A 194 -13.95 3.99 6.25
C ARG A 194 -12.92 3.03 5.68
N PRO A 195 -12.12 3.42 4.70
CA PRO A 195 -11.09 2.56 4.13
C PRO A 195 -10.03 2.17 5.15
N MET A 196 -9.49 0.96 5.01
CA MET A 196 -8.26 0.58 5.71
C MET A 196 -7.08 1.23 5.01
N VAL A 197 -6.48 2.26 5.63
CA VAL A 197 -5.41 3.04 4.99
C VAL A 197 -4.05 2.51 5.39
N VAL A 198 -3.24 2.17 4.39
CA VAL A 198 -1.83 1.79 4.53
C VAL A 198 -0.99 2.84 3.80
N ILE A 199 -0.09 3.48 4.52
CA ILE A 199 0.86 4.46 3.99
C ILE A 199 2.25 3.84 4.03
N THR A 200 3.03 3.96 2.95
CA THR A 200 4.42 3.49 2.93
C THR A 200 5.39 4.65 2.69
N SER A 201 6.59 4.53 3.25
CA SER A 201 7.70 5.46 3.05
C SER A 201 9.02 4.71 3.03
N ASN A 202 9.94 5.12 2.14
CA ASN A 202 11.33 4.65 2.10
C ASN A 202 12.27 5.64 2.82
N ARG A 203 11.71 6.65 3.49
CA ARG A 203 12.44 7.68 4.24
C ARG A 203 13.46 8.46 3.38
N THR A 204 13.15 8.69 2.12
CA THR A 204 13.98 9.56 1.25
C THR A 204 13.94 11.02 1.69
N ARG A 205 12.84 11.42 2.34
CA ARG A 205 12.69 12.66 3.11
C ARG A 205 11.83 12.40 4.37
N GLU A 206 11.86 13.33 5.31
CA GLU A 206 10.98 13.26 6.48
C GLU A 206 9.54 13.64 6.13
N ILE A 207 8.60 12.89 6.71
CA ILE A 207 7.17 13.15 6.62
C ILE A 207 6.74 13.98 7.83
N HIS A 208 5.85 14.94 7.60
CA HIS A 208 5.41 15.87 8.62
C HIS A 208 4.81 15.16 9.85
N ASP A 209 5.23 15.55 11.05
CA ASP A 209 4.81 14.95 12.32
C ASP A 209 3.29 14.93 12.52
N ALA A 210 2.58 15.95 12.00
CA ALA A 210 1.13 16.02 12.11
C ALA A 210 0.44 14.83 11.43
N LEU A 211 0.98 14.33 10.32
CA LEU A 211 0.47 13.15 9.63
C LEU A 211 0.82 11.87 10.40
N LYS A 212 2.06 11.73 10.85
CA LYS A 212 2.51 10.57 11.66
C LYS A 212 1.66 10.40 12.93
N ARG A 213 1.26 11.49 13.60
CA ARG A 213 0.39 11.45 14.79
C ARG A 213 -1.02 10.92 14.53
N ARG A 214 -1.51 10.97 13.29
CA ARG A 214 -2.82 10.44 12.89
C ARG A 214 -2.75 8.95 12.53
N CYS A 215 -1.56 8.40 12.45
CA CYS A 215 -1.30 7.02 12.07
C CYS A 215 -0.82 6.18 13.25
N VAL A 216 -0.95 4.87 13.11
CA VAL A 216 -0.16 3.92 13.89
C VAL A 216 1.15 3.71 13.14
N TYR A 217 2.26 4.11 13.74
CA TYR A 217 3.59 4.02 13.13
C TYR A 217 4.19 2.62 13.33
N CYS A 218 4.79 2.08 12.28
CA CYS A 218 5.53 0.82 12.34
C CYS A 218 6.77 0.90 11.44
N TRP A 219 7.95 0.74 12.04
CA TRP A 219 9.19 0.54 11.30
C TRP A 219 9.31 -0.93 10.87
N ILE A 220 9.62 -1.16 9.60
CA ILE A 220 9.90 -2.49 9.05
C ILE A 220 11.38 -2.55 8.69
N ASP A 221 12.11 -3.32 9.48
CA ASP A 221 13.52 -3.57 9.28
C ASP A 221 13.77 -4.77 8.36
N TYR A 222 15.03 -4.96 7.96
CA TYR A 222 15.44 -6.21 7.34
C TYR A 222 15.08 -7.39 8.25
N PRO A 223 14.59 -8.51 7.70
CA PRO A 223 14.24 -9.66 8.50
C PRO A 223 15.49 -10.31 9.13
N SER A 224 15.29 -10.99 10.28
CA SER A 224 16.30 -11.89 10.78
C SER A 224 16.54 -13.04 9.80
N ARG A 225 17.68 -13.73 9.94
CA ARG A 225 18.04 -14.89 9.13
C ARG A 225 16.92 -15.95 9.06
N GLU A 226 16.35 -16.30 10.22
CA GLU A 226 15.29 -17.31 10.33
C GLU A 226 14.03 -16.87 9.58
N LYS A 227 13.64 -15.62 9.77
CA LYS A 227 12.47 -15.04 9.11
C LYS A 227 12.68 -14.92 7.59
N GLU A 228 13.86 -14.54 7.14
CA GLU A 228 14.17 -14.44 5.70
C GLU A 228 14.19 -15.82 5.05
N LEU A 229 14.72 -16.83 5.75
CA LEU A 229 14.69 -18.22 5.28
C LEU A 229 13.26 -18.75 5.15
N GLU A 230 12.39 -18.41 6.10
CA GLU A 230 10.97 -18.75 6.02
C GLU A 230 10.30 -18.07 4.80
N ILE A 231 10.59 -16.78 4.58
CA ILE A 231 10.07 -16.01 3.43
C ILE A 231 10.54 -16.65 2.12
N VAL A 232 11.83 -16.98 1.98
CA VAL A 232 12.39 -17.59 0.77
C VAL A 232 11.72 -18.92 0.48
N LYS A 233 11.60 -19.81 1.46
CA LYS A 233 10.92 -21.11 1.30
C LYS A 233 9.45 -20.97 0.88
N LEU A 234 8.76 -19.99 1.45
CA LEU A 234 7.34 -19.74 1.20
C LEU A 234 7.10 -19.14 -0.19
N LYS A 235 7.96 -18.21 -0.62
CA LYS A 235 7.80 -17.44 -1.85
C LYS A 235 8.49 -18.06 -3.06
N THR A 236 9.41 -19.02 -2.86
CA THR A 236 10.14 -19.71 -3.92
C THR A 236 9.89 -21.21 -3.85
N PRO A 237 8.70 -21.68 -4.26
CA PRO A 237 8.35 -23.10 -4.20
C PRO A 237 9.32 -23.95 -5.04
N GLY A 238 9.83 -25.06 -4.47
CA GLY A 238 10.75 -25.96 -5.14
C GLY A 238 12.23 -25.65 -4.92
N ILE A 239 12.59 -24.58 -4.23
CA ILE A 239 13.97 -24.34 -3.81
C ILE A 239 14.44 -25.44 -2.83
N SER A 240 15.65 -25.97 -3.02
CA SER A 240 16.20 -26.91 -2.04
C SER A 240 16.48 -26.24 -0.71
N GLN A 241 16.40 -26.98 0.38
CA GLN A 241 16.69 -26.42 1.70
C GLN A 241 18.12 -25.87 1.78
N GLN A 242 19.07 -26.59 1.18
CA GLN A 242 20.47 -26.18 1.16
C GLN A 242 20.67 -24.87 0.42
N LEU A 243 20.13 -24.74 -0.81
CA LEU A 243 20.25 -23.51 -1.59
C LEU A 243 19.56 -22.33 -0.90
N ALA A 244 18.36 -22.52 -0.32
CA ALA A 244 17.66 -21.47 0.42
C ALA A 244 18.49 -20.95 1.61
N GLN A 245 19.12 -21.84 2.36
CA GLN A 245 20.02 -21.47 3.45
C GLN A 245 21.22 -20.67 2.94
N GLN A 246 21.93 -21.18 1.93
CA GLN A 246 23.09 -20.49 1.37
C GLN A 246 22.75 -19.11 0.80
N VAL A 247 21.61 -18.96 0.13
CA VAL A 247 21.13 -17.66 -0.37
C VAL A 247 20.94 -16.68 0.77
N VAL A 248 20.21 -17.10 1.82
CA VAL A 248 19.92 -16.22 2.96
C VAL A 248 21.21 -15.88 3.72
N ASP A 249 22.08 -16.84 3.97
CA ASP A 249 23.33 -16.65 4.70
C ASP A 249 24.24 -15.67 3.94
N PHE A 250 24.36 -15.83 2.64
CA PHE A 250 25.11 -14.89 1.81
C PHE A 250 24.55 -13.48 1.84
N ILE A 251 23.22 -13.31 1.73
CA ILE A 251 22.56 -12.00 1.79
C ILE A 251 22.72 -11.35 3.16
N GLN A 252 22.58 -12.12 4.24
CA GLN A 252 22.80 -11.61 5.60
C GLN A 252 24.25 -11.14 5.81
N ALA A 253 25.22 -11.92 5.33
CA ALA A 253 26.64 -11.52 5.36
C ALA A 253 26.90 -10.27 4.50
N LEU A 254 26.30 -10.21 3.31
CA LEU A 254 26.42 -9.08 2.39
C LEU A 254 25.85 -7.78 2.99
N ARG A 255 24.78 -7.84 3.79
CA ARG A 255 24.24 -6.67 4.51
C ARG A 255 25.17 -6.16 5.61
N GLY A 256 26.14 -6.94 6.05
CA GLY A 256 27.19 -6.52 6.97
C GLY A 256 28.34 -5.74 6.31
N GLU A 257 28.37 -5.72 4.97
CA GLU A 257 29.42 -5.00 4.23
C GLU A 257 29.04 -3.54 3.98
N GLU A 258 30.05 -2.69 3.78
CA GLU A 258 29.84 -1.28 3.43
C GLU A 258 29.46 -1.14 1.96
N LEU A 259 28.19 -1.26 1.64
CA LEU A 259 27.62 -1.07 0.31
C LEU A 259 26.88 0.25 0.22
N TYR A 260 26.79 0.82 -0.98
CA TYR A 260 25.97 1.99 -1.25
C TYR A 260 24.50 1.71 -1.00
N LYS A 261 24.05 0.50 -1.40
CA LYS A 261 22.69 0.05 -1.17
C LYS A 261 22.66 -1.42 -0.78
N LEU A 262 22.13 -1.70 0.41
CA LEU A 262 21.94 -3.05 0.89
C LEU A 262 20.79 -3.76 0.14
N PRO A 263 20.91 -5.06 -0.20
CA PRO A 263 19.85 -5.80 -0.84
C PRO A 263 18.67 -6.04 0.13
N GLY A 264 17.45 -5.77 -0.34
CA GLY A 264 16.22 -6.07 0.38
C GLY A 264 15.76 -7.51 0.19
N VAL A 265 14.62 -7.85 0.80
CA VAL A 265 13.98 -9.17 0.64
C VAL A 265 13.56 -9.43 -0.80
N ALA A 266 13.17 -8.38 -1.53
CA ALA A 266 12.82 -8.50 -2.95
C ALA A 266 13.99 -9.01 -3.77
N GLU A 267 15.17 -8.42 -3.59
CA GLU A 267 16.41 -8.84 -4.26
C GLU A 267 16.81 -10.28 -3.85
N THR A 268 16.59 -10.66 -2.59
CA THR A 268 16.82 -12.05 -2.12
C THR A 268 15.93 -13.03 -2.87
N LEU A 269 14.64 -12.72 -3.02
CA LEU A 269 13.68 -13.57 -3.72
C LEU A 269 13.98 -13.68 -5.22
N ASP A 270 14.29 -12.55 -5.86
CA ASP A 270 14.66 -12.51 -7.27
C ASP A 270 15.92 -13.35 -7.52
N TRP A 271 16.92 -13.26 -6.63
CA TRP A 271 18.13 -14.04 -6.74
C TRP A 271 17.89 -15.54 -6.53
N ALA A 272 17.11 -15.90 -5.52
CA ALA A 272 16.72 -17.29 -5.29
C ALA A 272 16.04 -17.90 -6.53
N GLN A 273 15.11 -17.17 -7.16
CA GLN A 273 14.46 -17.59 -8.39
C GLN A 273 15.43 -17.71 -9.57
N ALA A 274 16.34 -16.75 -9.73
CA ALA A 274 17.35 -16.80 -10.80
C ALA A 274 18.28 -18.00 -10.65
N LEU A 275 18.73 -18.33 -9.45
CA LEU A 275 19.56 -19.51 -9.18
C LEU A 275 18.82 -20.81 -9.51
N MET A 276 17.51 -20.89 -9.22
CA MET A 276 16.69 -22.03 -9.63
C MET A 276 16.60 -22.16 -11.15
N HIS A 277 16.44 -21.05 -11.89
CA HIS A 277 16.45 -21.06 -13.35
C HIS A 277 17.79 -21.49 -13.96
N LEU A 278 18.89 -21.23 -13.24
CA LEU A 278 20.24 -21.70 -13.60
C LEU A 278 20.49 -23.15 -13.18
N HIS A 279 19.50 -23.83 -12.59
CA HIS A 279 19.62 -25.18 -12.05
C HIS A 279 20.78 -25.33 -11.04
N THR A 280 21.02 -24.25 -10.25
CA THR A 280 22.07 -24.24 -9.23
C THR A 280 21.65 -25.07 -8.04
N GLU A 281 22.43 -26.06 -7.66
CA GLU A 281 22.16 -26.87 -6.47
C GLU A 281 22.81 -26.29 -5.20
N GLN A 282 23.96 -25.64 -5.37
CA GLN A 282 24.72 -24.97 -4.30
C GLN A 282 25.44 -23.74 -4.83
N LEU A 283 25.65 -22.75 -3.95
CA LEU A 283 26.40 -21.55 -4.31
C LEU A 283 27.90 -21.84 -4.42
N ASP A 284 28.49 -21.32 -5.48
CA ASP A 284 29.93 -21.21 -5.65
C ASP A 284 30.34 -19.80 -6.09
N VAL A 285 31.63 -19.49 -6.02
CA VAL A 285 32.18 -18.16 -6.36
C VAL A 285 31.80 -17.73 -7.78
N THR A 286 31.79 -18.67 -8.73
CA THR A 286 31.53 -18.38 -10.14
C THR A 286 30.08 -17.97 -10.36
N VAL A 287 29.16 -18.74 -9.81
CA VAL A 287 27.71 -18.44 -9.89
C VAL A 287 27.37 -17.14 -9.17
N VAL A 288 27.93 -16.91 -7.98
CA VAL A 288 27.70 -15.66 -7.23
C VAL A 288 28.18 -14.47 -8.05
N LYS A 289 29.42 -14.47 -8.54
CA LYS A 289 29.98 -13.36 -9.36
C LYS A 289 29.18 -13.14 -10.64
N ALA A 290 28.70 -14.18 -11.30
CA ALA A 290 27.89 -14.06 -12.50
C ALA A 290 26.49 -13.48 -12.24
N THR A 291 25.98 -13.57 -11.01
CA THR A 291 24.63 -13.15 -10.64
C THR A 291 24.55 -11.94 -9.72
N LEU A 292 25.70 -11.30 -9.35
CA LEU A 292 25.74 -10.13 -8.48
C LEU A 292 24.80 -9.00 -8.92
N GLY A 293 24.63 -8.78 -10.22
CA GLY A 293 23.75 -7.73 -10.75
C GLY A 293 22.26 -7.95 -10.45
N ILE A 294 21.85 -9.13 -9.95
CA ILE A 294 20.48 -9.37 -9.49
C ILE A 294 20.27 -8.77 -8.09
N ILE A 295 21.26 -8.86 -7.22
CA ILE A 295 21.19 -8.42 -5.82
C ILE A 295 21.78 -7.02 -5.60
N LEU A 296 22.75 -6.59 -6.40
CA LEU A 296 23.38 -5.28 -6.33
C LEU A 296 22.95 -4.43 -7.53
N LYS A 297 22.58 -3.16 -7.27
CA LYS A 297 22.00 -2.27 -8.28
C LYS A 297 22.93 -1.08 -8.62
N TYR A 298 24.12 -1.03 -8.02
CA TYR A 298 25.12 -0.01 -8.25
C TYR A 298 26.43 -0.66 -8.74
N GLN A 299 27.02 -0.10 -9.79
CA GLN A 299 28.24 -0.64 -10.37
C GLN A 299 29.38 -0.69 -9.36
N ASP A 300 29.53 0.35 -8.55
CA ASP A 300 30.57 0.42 -7.53
C ASP A 300 30.46 -0.71 -6.50
N ASP A 301 29.21 -1.08 -6.12
CA ASP A 301 28.96 -2.22 -5.22
C ASP A 301 29.32 -3.54 -5.90
N VAL A 302 28.99 -3.71 -7.19
CA VAL A 302 29.33 -4.90 -7.97
C VAL A 302 30.83 -5.03 -8.11
N ASP A 303 31.53 -3.96 -8.50
CA ASP A 303 32.98 -3.95 -8.68
C ASP A 303 33.72 -4.22 -7.35
N ARG A 304 33.25 -3.61 -6.27
CA ARG A 304 33.76 -3.86 -4.92
C ARG A 304 33.63 -5.35 -4.57
N MET A 305 32.46 -5.95 -4.79
CA MET A 305 32.24 -7.37 -4.50
C MET A 305 33.00 -8.33 -5.43
N GLN A 306 33.30 -7.94 -6.67
CA GLN A 306 34.15 -8.74 -7.55
C GLN A 306 35.61 -8.78 -7.05
N HIS A 307 36.11 -7.72 -6.39
CA HIS A 307 37.46 -7.57 -5.86
C HIS A 307 37.59 -8.03 -4.41
N ILE A 308 36.51 -7.96 -3.62
CA ILE A 308 36.46 -8.50 -2.27
C ILE A 308 36.11 -9.99 -2.33
N GLU A 309 36.70 -10.72 -1.42
CA GLU A 309 36.59 -12.12 -1.17
C GLU A 309 35.13 -12.65 -1.07
N VAL A 310 34.44 -12.81 -2.21
CA VAL A 310 33.17 -13.59 -2.27
C VAL A 310 33.37 -14.93 -1.57
N GLU A 311 34.58 -15.51 -1.68
CA GLU A 311 34.97 -16.71 -0.94
C GLU A 311 34.84 -16.56 0.58
N ARG A 312 35.21 -15.39 1.15
CA ARG A 312 35.07 -15.13 2.58
C ARG A 312 33.61 -15.14 3.03
N LEU A 313 32.72 -14.51 2.24
CA LEU A 313 31.28 -14.49 2.55
C LEU A 313 30.62 -15.87 2.41
N LEU A 314 31.11 -16.70 1.47
CA LEU A 314 30.64 -18.08 1.35
C LEU A 314 31.19 -19.04 2.41
N GLN A 315 32.35 -18.71 3.03
CA GLN A 315 32.98 -19.57 4.04
C GLN A 315 32.56 -19.21 5.48
N SER A 316 31.95 -18.04 5.71
CA SER A 316 31.51 -17.62 7.04
C SER A 316 30.46 -18.57 7.66
N ASP A 317 29.88 -19.48 6.85
CA ASP A 317 28.86 -20.46 7.26
C ASP A 317 29.40 -21.71 8.00
N ASN A 318 30.72 -21.90 8.10
CA ASN A 318 31.26 -23.14 8.70
C ASN A 318 31.56 -23.02 10.20
N HIS A 319 31.16 -21.94 10.89
CA HIS A 319 31.53 -21.72 12.29
C HIS A 319 30.40 -21.33 13.25
N HIS A 320 29.15 -21.74 12.95
CA HIS A 320 28.08 -21.64 13.99
C HIS A 320 27.24 -22.92 14.07
#